data_aa32260f2c52fb3b9e545b5e68ffa161
#
_entry.id   aa32260f2c52fb3b9e545b5e68ffa161
#
_cell.length_a   1.000
_cell.length_b   1.000
_cell.length_c   1.000
_cell.angle_alpha   90.00
_cell.angle_beta   90.00
_cell.angle_gamma   90.00
#
_symmetry.space_group_name_H-M   'P 1'
#
loop_
_entity.id
_entity.type
_entity.pdbx_description
1 polymer ?
#
loop_
_entity_poly.entity_id
_entity_poly.type
_entity_poly.pdbx_seq_one_letter_code
_entity_poly.pdbx_strand_id
1 'polypeptide(L)'
;TVLVMQALQKKGNKALFVGGCVRNSLLKMPVTDIDIATDAKPHEIVSLAIDSGLKSIPTGIEHGTITIVSNNKTYEVTCFRKDIKTDGRHAVIEYSDDIEDDAKRRDFTMNAIYSTSSGIIVDPLEGLKDLKIRHVRFIKDPNKRIVEDYLRILRFFRFTSEYGDPNLGIDADGLAACAANIDGIKLLAKERIGAELKKILKTKNPSIVLAAMDRAGILSNILPGSSSKYVPILIHQENQNTINWITRLVVLGGAEPTKSLRLSNKESREYKYTLKAINLGKKPSVVAFEFGKDIALSYSLSLAALTETFLPDNLYDQIILGTSVKFPIEAKDLKNLQGKKLGDALRELKDLWIKSEFTLSKKDLLKNR
;
A
#
# COMPACT_ATOMS: atom_id res chain seq x y z
N THR A 1 11.02 -22.19 11.37
CA THR A 1 9.76 -22.72 10.79
C THR A 1 9.54 -24.18 11.16
N VAL A 2 10.55 -25.06 10.93
CA VAL A 2 10.43 -26.52 11.25
C VAL A 2 10.04 -26.75 12.69
N LEU A 3 10.73 -26.12 13.65
CA LEU A 3 10.44 -26.24 15.09
C LEU A 3 8.99 -25.88 15.44
N VAL A 4 8.46 -24.82 14.82
CA VAL A 4 7.07 -24.39 15.07
C VAL A 4 6.09 -25.44 14.55
N MET A 5 6.29 -25.95 13.33
CA MET A 5 5.43 -27.00 12.78
C MET A 5 5.48 -28.28 13.60
N GLN A 6 6.68 -28.72 14.00
CA GLN A 6 6.87 -29.89 14.86
C GLN A 6 6.20 -29.71 16.23
N ALA A 7 6.32 -28.51 16.84
CA ALA A 7 5.67 -28.22 18.11
C ALA A 7 4.14 -28.36 18.00
N LEU A 8 3.53 -27.79 16.97
CA LEU A 8 2.09 -27.86 16.76
C LEU A 8 1.60 -29.28 16.48
N GLN A 9 2.40 -30.12 15.81
CA GLN A 9 2.03 -31.49 15.43
C GLN A 9 2.33 -32.51 16.53
N LYS A 10 2.99 -32.14 17.62
CA LYS A 10 3.50 -33.05 18.66
C LYS A 10 2.43 -33.95 19.31
N LYS A 11 1.18 -33.45 19.43
CA LYS A 11 0.04 -34.22 20.01
C LYS A 11 -0.93 -34.73 18.94
N GLY A 12 -0.51 -34.82 17.67
CA GLY A 12 -1.34 -35.30 16.57
C GLY A 12 -2.21 -34.23 15.91
N ASN A 13 -2.10 -32.96 16.30
CA ASN A 13 -2.82 -31.89 15.67
C ASN A 13 -2.37 -31.66 14.23
N LYS A 14 -3.28 -31.19 13.39
CA LYS A 14 -2.97 -30.68 12.06
C LYS A 14 -2.30 -29.32 12.19
N ALA A 15 -1.24 -29.09 11.43
CA ALA A 15 -0.62 -27.77 11.26
C ALA A 15 -0.24 -27.60 9.80
N LEU A 16 -0.76 -26.55 9.17
CA LEU A 16 -0.63 -26.31 7.74
C LEU A 16 -0.26 -24.84 7.50
N PHE A 17 0.68 -24.60 6.60
CA PHE A 17 0.88 -23.26 6.06
C PHE A 17 -0.37 -22.85 5.28
N VAL A 18 -0.72 -21.55 5.27
CA VAL A 18 -1.94 -21.10 4.61
C VAL A 18 -1.85 -19.68 4.04
N GLY A 19 -2.66 -19.40 3.05
CA GLY A 19 -2.88 -18.03 2.57
C GLY A 19 -1.69 -17.44 1.83
N GLY A 20 -1.23 -16.26 2.27
CA GLY A 20 -0.21 -15.46 1.60
C GLY A 20 1.10 -16.21 1.35
N CYS A 21 1.61 -16.93 2.33
CA CYS A 21 2.88 -17.65 2.21
C CYS A 21 2.80 -18.80 1.19
N VAL A 22 1.70 -19.56 1.15
CA VAL A 22 1.50 -20.65 0.19
C VAL A 22 1.30 -20.09 -1.22
N ARG A 23 0.38 -19.13 -1.38
CA ARG A 23 0.15 -18.47 -2.67
C ARG A 23 1.42 -17.89 -3.27
N ASN A 24 2.17 -17.09 -2.49
CA ASN A 24 3.38 -16.45 -2.97
C ASN A 24 4.47 -17.49 -3.32
N SER A 25 4.63 -18.55 -2.53
CA SER A 25 5.56 -19.63 -2.84
C SER A 25 5.22 -20.31 -4.17
N LEU A 26 3.95 -20.62 -4.42
CA LEU A 26 3.48 -21.21 -5.67
C LEU A 26 3.68 -20.28 -6.87
N LEU A 27 3.57 -18.97 -6.68
CA LEU A 27 3.83 -17.94 -7.69
C LEU A 27 5.30 -17.55 -7.82
N LYS A 28 6.20 -18.14 -7.02
CA LYS A 28 7.63 -17.78 -6.94
C LYS A 28 7.84 -16.29 -6.59
N MET A 29 6.94 -15.73 -5.78
CA MET A 29 7.01 -14.37 -5.25
C MET A 29 7.60 -14.37 -3.84
N PRO A 30 8.16 -13.25 -3.36
CA PRO A 30 8.68 -13.14 -1.99
C PRO A 30 7.62 -13.48 -0.94
N VAL A 31 8.06 -14.24 0.09
CA VAL A 31 7.25 -14.56 1.28
C VAL A 31 7.79 -13.75 2.45
N THR A 32 6.96 -12.87 3.00
CA THR A 32 7.32 -12.00 4.15
C THR A 32 6.81 -12.59 5.46
N ASP A 33 5.56 -12.97 5.48
CA ASP A 33 4.85 -13.42 6.68
C ASP A 33 4.45 -14.89 6.51
N ILE A 34 4.49 -15.65 7.60
CA ILE A 34 4.14 -17.07 7.58
C ILE A 34 2.95 -17.29 8.50
N ASP A 35 1.82 -17.60 7.85
CA ASP A 35 0.57 -17.96 8.51
C ASP A 35 0.43 -19.48 8.58
N ILE A 36 0.07 -19.97 9.76
CA ILE A 36 -0.17 -21.39 10.01
C ILE A 36 -1.62 -21.55 10.51
N ALA A 37 -2.33 -22.49 9.92
CA ALA A 37 -3.66 -22.88 10.36
C ALA A 37 -3.59 -24.26 11.05
N THR A 38 -4.33 -24.45 12.16
CA THR A 38 -4.30 -25.66 12.97
C THR A 38 -5.68 -25.97 13.55
N ASP A 39 -5.96 -27.24 13.82
CA ASP A 39 -7.12 -27.68 14.59
C ASP A 39 -6.92 -27.53 16.11
N ALA A 40 -5.70 -27.29 16.58
CA ALA A 40 -5.44 -27.01 18.00
C ALA A 40 -6.12 -25.70 18.43
N LYS A 41 -6.75 -25.70 19.62
CA LYS A 41 -7.39 -24.53 20.21
C LYS A 41 -6.33 -23.55 20.81
N PRO A 42 -6.66 -22.27 21.04
CA PRO A 42 -5.66 -21.28 21.47
C PRO A 42 -4.85 -21.66 22.71
N HIS A 43 -5.50 -22.25 23.72
CA HIS A 43 -4.81 -22.69 24.92
C HIS A 43 -3.88 -23.88 24.67
N GLU A 44 -4.23 -24.76 23.72
CA GLU A 44 -3.37 -25.88 23.29
C GLU A 44 -2.16 -25.38 22.51
N ILE A 45 -2.34 -24.39 21.60
CA ILE A 45 -1.23 -23.76 20.87
C ILE A 45 -0.21 -23.17 21.84
N VAL A 46 -0.67 -22.48 22.90
CA VAL A 46 0.20 -21.91 23.94
C VAL A 46 0.94 -23.01 24.68
N SER A 47 0.26 -24.08 25.12
CA SER A 47 0.90 -25.22 25.80
C SER A 47 1.94 -25.90 24.91
N LEU A 48 1.58 -26.21 23.65
CA LEU A 48 2.49 -26.84 22.69
C LEU A 48 3.74 -26.01 22.40
N ALA A 49 3.58 -24.70 22.34
CA ALA A 49 4.71 -23.78 22.17
C ALA A 49 5.65 -23.82 23.40
N ILE A 50 5.09 -23.70 24.61
CA ILE A 50 5.85 -23.73 25.87
C ILE A 50 6.57 -25.08 26.04
N ASP A 51 5.88 -26.22 25.83
CA ASP A 51 6.42 -27.58 25.89
C ASP A 51 7.56 -27.83 24.89
N SER A 52 7.69 -26.98 23.89
CA SER A 52 8.72 -27.02 22.86
C SER A 52 9.78 -25.91 22.98
N GLY A 53 9.78 -25.17 24.11
CA GLY A 53 10.73 -24.08 24.38
C GLY A 53 10.53 -22.84 23.47
N LEU A 54 9.33 -22.66 22.90
CA LEU A 54 9.02 -21.52 22.04
C LEU A 54 8.24 -20.47 22.83
N LYS A 55 8.46 -19.20 22.50
CA LYS A 55 7.68 -18.08 23.05
C LYS A 55 6.37 -17.91 22.30
N SER A 56 5.25 -17.85 23.03
CA SER A 56 3.93 -17.54 22.48
C SER A 56 3.42 -16.19 23.01
N ILE A 57 2.72 -15.43 22.15
CA ILE A 57 2.13 -14.13 22.47
C ILE A 57 0.67 -14.17 22.00
N PRO A 58 -0.32 -13.96 22.91
CA PRO A 58 -1.74 -14.03 22.57
C PRO A 58 -2.22 -12.73 21.87
N THR A 59 -1.75 -12.47 20.67
CA THR A 59 -2.00 -11.22 19.94
C THR A 59 -3.43 -11.06 19.41
N GLY A 60 -4.19 -12.14 19.30
CA GLY A 60 -5.58 -12.15 18.80
C GLY A 60 -6.35 -13.36 19.30
N ILE A 61 -6.30 -13.62 20.60
CA ILE A 61 -6.89 -14.83 21.21
C ILE A 61 -8.40 -14.89 21.02
N GLU A 62 -9.08 -13.73 21.03
CA GLU A 62 -10.51 -13.61 20.76
C GLU A 62 -10.85 -14.01 19.31
N HIS A 63 -9.87 -13.99 18.43
CA HIS A 63 -10.00 -14.44 17.04
C HIS A 63 -9.32 -15.78 16.78
N GLY A 64 -8.90 -16.48 17.83
CA GLY A 64 -8.22 -17.77 17.72
C GLY A 64 -6.81 -17.70 17.14
N THR A 65 -6.13 -16.55 17.24
CA THR A 65 -4.79 -16.34 16.70
C THR A 65 -3.78 -16.15 17.82
N ILE A 66 -2.67 -16.90 17.76
CA ILE A 66 -1.51 -16.82 18.66
C ILE A 66 -0.27 -16.56 17.82
N THR A 67 0.53 -15.60 18.21
CA THR A 67 1.85 -15.39 17.58
C THR A 67 2.90 -16.25 18.28
N ILE A 68 3.57 -17.14 17.56
CA ILE A 68 4.73 -17.89 18.05
C ILE A 68 6.00 -17.22 17.55
N VAL A 69 6.99 -17.07 18.43
CA VAL A 69 8.30 -16.52 18.09
C VAL A 69 9.35 -17.61 18.13
N SER A 70 10.09 -17.78 17.03
CA SER A 70 11.21 -18.73 16.91
C SER A 70 12.33 -18.12 16.07
N ASN A 71 13.57 -18.10 16.59
CA ASN A 71 14.75 -17.56 15.91
C ASN A 71 14.53 -16.14 15.34
N ASN A 72 14.01 -15.22 16.15
CA ASN A 72 13.68 -13.84 15.79
C ASN A 72 12.67 -13.68 14.62
N LYS A 73 11.93 -14.74 14.30
CA LYS A 73 10.82 -14.71 13.34
C LYS A 73 9.50 -14.93 14.06
N THR A 74 8.48 -14.27 13.58
CA THR A 74 7.10 -14.40 14.06
C THR A 74 6.29 -15.29 13.13
N TYR A 75 5.42 -16.10 13.70
CA TYR A 75 4.50 -16.99 13.00
C TYR A 75 3.11 -16.75 13.54
N GLU A 76 2.17 -16.39 12.68
CA GLU A 76 0.77 -16.27 13.08
C GLU A 76 0.10 -17.64 12.99
N VAL A 77 -0.28 -18.19 14.14
CA VAL A 77 -0.94 -19.49 14.23
C VAL A 77 -2.40 -19.26 14.56
N THR A 78 -3.28 -19.63 13.64
CA THR A 78 -4.74 -19.44 13.77
C THR A 78 -5.44 -20.79 13.79
N CYS A 79 -6.35 -20.97 14.77
CA CYS A 79 -7.19 -22.16 14.84
C CYS A 79 -8.16 -22.23 13.66
N PHE A 80 -8.46 -23.44 13.17
CA PHE A 80 -9.59 -23.64 12.27
C PHE A 80 -10.88 -23.14 12.92
N ARG A 81 -11.69 -22.39 12.20
CA ARG A 81 -12.89 -21.77 12.74
C ARG A 81 -13.92 -21.46 11.67
N LYS A 82 -15.17 -21.35 12.11
CA LYS A 82 -16.30 -20.76 11.36
C LYS A 82 -16.57 -19.36 11.90
N ASP A 83 -16.90 -18.44 11.01
CA ASP A 83 -17.46 -17.16 11.39
C ASP A 83 -19.00 -17.30 11.46
N ILE A 84 -19.61 -17.22 12.67
CA ILE A 84 -21.07 -17.38 12.86
C ILE A 84 -21.80 -16.08 12.58
N LYS A 85 -21.27 -14.96 13.08
CA LYS A 85 -21.75 -13.61 12.81
C LYS A 85 -20.55 -12.71 12.58
N THR A 86 -20.61 -11.93 11.52
CA THR A 86 -19.57 -10.95 11.20
C THR A 86 -20.18 -9.57 11.17
N ASP A 87 -19.51 -8.62 11.83
CA ASP A 87 -19.78 -7.19 11.75
C ASP A 87 -18.46 -6.48 11.46
N GLY A 88 -18.11 -6.47 10.17
CA GLY A 88 -16.89 -5.89 9.68
C GLY A 88 -15.63 -6.55 10.26
N ARG A 89 -15.06 -6.03 11.35
CA ARG A 89 -13.84 -6.56 11.96
C ARG A 89 -14.10 -7.58 13.07
N HIS A 90 -15.28 -7.54 13.66
CA HIS A 90 -15.65 -8.41 14.77
C HIS A 90 -16.45 -9.60 14.24
N ALA A 91 -15.94 -10.80 14.45
CA ALA A 91 -16.62 -12.03 14.15
C ALA A 91 -16.83 -12.80 15.46
N VAL A 92 -18.07 -13.27 15.67
CA VAL A 92 -18.31 -14.34 16.63
C VAL A 92 -17.85 -15.63 15.96
N ILE A 93 -16.84 -16.27 16.52
CA ILE A 93 -16.20 -17.45 15.94
C ILE A 93 -16.60 -18.72 16.69
N GLU A 94 -16.67 -19.82 15.98
CA GLU A 94 -16.72 -21.18 16.53
C GLU A 94 -15.50 -21.95 16.04
N TYR A 95 -14.77 -22.60 16.94
CA TYR A 95 -13.64 -23.44 16.55
C TYR A 95 -14.14 -24.69 15.82
N SER A 96 -13.40 -25.11 14.80
CA SER A 96 -13.68 -26.28 13.97
C SER A 96 -12.42 -27.15 13.85
N ASP A 97 -12.63 -28.45 13.64
CA ASP A 97 -11.55 -29.40 13.32
C ASP A 97 -11.47 -29.65 11.81
N ASP A 98 -12.35 -28.99 11.03
CA ASP A 98 -12.44 -29.12 9.57
C ASP A 98 -11.76 -27.95 8.87
N ILE A 99 -10.81 -28.27 7.99
CA ILE A 99 -10.10 -27.32 7.15
C ILE A 99 -11.03 -26.59 6.18
N GLU A 100 -12.13 -27.24 5.72
CA GLU A 100 -13.07 -26.59 4.82
C GLU A 100 -13.78 -25.40 5.48
N ASP A 101 -14.05 -25.47 6.77
CA ASP A 101 -14.65 -24.38 7.51
C ASP A 101 -13.73 -23.18 7.56
N ASP A 102 -12.44 -23.40 7.85
CA ASP A 102 -11.42 -22.34 7.81
C ASP A 102 -11.23 -21.77 6.40
N ALA A 103 -11.28 -22.63 5.37
CA ALA A 103 -11.17 -22.19 3.99
C ALA A 103 -12.38 -21.33 3.57
N LYS A 104 -13.58 -21.74 3.91
CA LYS A 104 -14.84 -21.06 3.52
C LYS A 104 -15.01 -19.66 4.12
N ARG A 105 -14.34 -19.33 5.25
CA ARG A 105 -14.39 -17.99 5.85
C ARG A 105 -13.42 -17.00 5.21
N ARG A 106 -12.44 -17.45 4.40
CA ARG A 106 -11.46 -16.60 3.73
C ARG A 106 -12.09 -15.77 2.61
N ASP A 107 -11.36 -14.77 2.12
CA ASP A 107 -11.86 -13.86 1.10
C ASP A 107 -11.87 -14.46 -0.32
N PHE A 108 -10.69 -14.88 -0.80
CA PHE A 108 -10.49 -15.35 -2.18
C PHE A 108 -10.00 -16.79 -2.22
N THR A 109 -10.39 -17.53 -3.26
CA THR A 109 -10.02 -18.93 -3.47
C THR A 109 -8.51 -19.14 -3.41
N MET A 110 -7.71 -18.26 -4.03
CA MET A 110 -6.26 -18.31 -4.01
C MET A 110 -5.64 -18.08 -2.62
N ASN A 111 -6.39 -17.61 -1.64
CA ASN A 111 -5.96 -17.44 -0.24
C ASN A 111 -6.42 -18.58 0.67
N ALA A 112 -7.14 -19.56 0.13
CA ALA A 112 -7.61 -20.74 0.83
C ALA A 112 -6.86 -22.01 0.39
N ILE A 113 -5.61 -21.85 -0.03
CA ILE A 113 -4.69 -22.93 -0.36
C ILE A 113 -3.79 -23.17 0.84
N TYR A 114 -3.60 -24.42 1.21
CA TYR A 114 -2.80 -24.86 2.34
C TYR A 114 -1.63 -25.71 1.88
N SER A 115 -0.62 -25.86 2.72
CA SER A 115 0.49 -26.76 2.49
C SER A 115 0.95 -27.41 3.78
N THR A 116 1.27 -28.68 3.72
CA THR A 116 1.93 -29.40 4.82
C THR A 116 3.38 -28.92 4.98
N SER A 117 4.02 -29.29 6.08
CA SER A 117 5.46 -29.06 6.30
C SER A 117 6.36 -29.76 5.27
N SER A 118 5.86 -30.82 4.61
CA SER A 118 6.55 -31.55 3.54
C SER A 118 6.28 -30.97 2.13
N GLY A 119 5.46 -29.91 2.02
CA GLY A 119 5.13 -29.25 0.74
C GLY A 119 3.96 -29.88 -0.02
N ILE A 120 3.22 -30.80 0.58
CA ILE A 120 1.99 -31.34 -0.03
C ILE A 120 0.91 -30.26 0.02
N ILE A 121 0.31 -29.95 -1.13
CA ILE A 121 -0.76 -28.95 -1.24
C ILE A 121 -2.10 -29.58 -0.83
N VAL A 122 -2.83 -28.85 0.00
CA VAL A 122 -4.21 -29.16 0.39
C VAL A 122 -5.09 -28.00 -0.07
N ASP A 123 -6.02 -28.27 -0.98
CA ASP A 123 -6.82 -27.24 -1.67
C ASP A 123 -8.32 -27.58 -1.62
N PRO A 124 -8.99 -27.30 -0.49
CA PRO A 124 -10.38 -27.71 -0.28
C PRO A 124 -11.37 -26.95 -1.18
N LEU A 125 -11.00 -25.81 -1.76
CA LEU A 125 -11.89 -24.96 -2.56
C LEU A 125 -11.43 -24.78 -4.00
N GLU A 126 -10.54 -25.63 -4.49
CA GLU A 126 -10.00 -25.60 -5.86
C GLU A 126 -9.33 -24.24 -6.24
N GLY A 127 -8.80 -23.53 -5.23
CA GLY A 127 -8.14 -22.24 -5.42
C GLY A 127 -6.85 -22.31 -6.25
N LEU A 128 -6.25 -23.51 -6.36
CA LEU A 128 -5.07 -23.73 -7.19
C LEU A 128 -5.35 -23.55 -8.69
N LYS A 129 -6.57 -23.87 -9.13
CA LYS A 129 -7.01 -23.60 -10.52
C LYS A 129 -7.03 -22.12 -10.79
N ASP A 130 -7.67 -21.35 -9.92
CA ASP A 130 -7.72 -19.89 -10.03
C ASP A 130 -6.34 -19.26 -9.94
N LEU A 131 -5.48 -19.75 -9.04
CA LEU A 131 -4.11 -19.27 -8.87
C LEU A 131 -3.26 -19.47 -10.14
N LYS A 132 -3.37 -20.64 -10.80
CA LYS A 132 -2.62 -20.96 -12.03
C LYS A 132 -2.95 -20.02 -13.17
N ILE A 133 -4.22 -19.66 -13.33
CA ILE A 133 -4.67 -18.72 -14.37
C ILE A 133 -4.69 -17.27 -13.88
N ARG A 134 -4.24 -17.03 -12.64
CA ARG A 134 -4.24 -15.68 -12.01
C ARG A 134 -5.62 -15.02 -11.96
N HIS A 135 -6.65 -15.79 -11.69
CA HIS A 135 -8.03 -15.31 -11.54
C HIS A 135 -8.34 -15.02 -10.06
N VAL A 136 -8.65 -13.77 -9.76
CA VAL A 136 -9.02 -13.37 -8.40
C VAL A 136 -10.52 -13.48 -8.23
N ARG A 137 -10.96 -14.52 -7.54
CA ARG A 137 -12.37 -14.86 -7.34
C ARG A 137 -12.70 -14.98 -5.86
N PHE A 138 -13.84 -14.41 -5.47
CA PHE A 138 -14.39 -14.60 -4.12
C PHE A 138 -14.74 -16.06 -3.84
N ILE A 139 -14.60 -16.45 -2.58
CA ILE A 139 -15.10 -17.74 -2.11
C ILE A 139 -16.62 -17.65 -1.96
N LYS A 140 -17.37 -18.56 -2.61
CA LYS A 140 -18.84 -18.56 -2.66
C LYS A 140 -19.42 -17.28 -3.27
N ASP A 141 -20.55 -16.80 -2.74
CA ASP A 141 -21.28 -15.63 -3.19
C ASP A 141 -20.53 -14.33 -2.83
N PRO A 142 -20.08 -13.53 -3.83
CA PRO A 142 -19.35 -12.29 -3.60
C PRO A 142 -20.12 -11.27 -2.77
N ASN A 143 -21.44 -11.14 -2.95
CA ASN A 143 -22.27 -10.18 -2.21
C ASN A 143 -22.27 -10.51 -0.72
N LYS A 144 -22.48 -11.79 -0.36
CA LYS A 144 -22.43 -12.22 1.03
C LYS A 144 -21.07 -11.98 1.64
N ARG A 145 -19.99 -12.28 0.90
CA ARG A 145 -18.61 -12.08 1.36
C ARG A 145 -18.28 -10.61 1.59
N ILE A 146 -18.78 -9.72 0.77
CA ILE A 146 -18.57 -8.27 0.91
C ILE A 146 -19.34 -7.71 2.10
N VAL A 147 -20.59 -8.14 2.31
CA VAL A 147 -21.43 -7.69 3.44
C VAL A 147 -20.81 -8.09 4.80
N GLU A 148 -20.12 -9.23 4.89
CA GLU A 148 -19.41 -9.65 6.11
C GLU A 148 -18.26 -8.68 6.48
N ASP A 149 -17.54 -8.13 5.51
CA ASP A 149 -16.52 -7.09 5.68
C ASP A 149 -16.37 -6.29 4.38
N TYR A 150 -16.90 -5.08 4.35
CA TYR A 150 -16.84 -4.20 3.19
C TYR A 150 -15.41 -3.84 2.74
N LEU A 151 -14.38 -4.05 3.57
CA LEU A 151 -12.99 -3.90 3.15
C LEU A 151 -12.62 -4.87 2.03
N ARG A 152 -13.35 -5.99 1.90
CA ARG A 152 -13.14 -6.96 0.82
C ARG A 152 -13.34 -6.35 -0.56
N ILE A 153 -14.12 -5.25 -0.69
CA ILE A 153 -14.20 -4.47 -1.94
C ILE A 153 -12.78 -3.98 -2.32
N LEU A 154 -12.11 -3.28 -1.42
CA LEU A 154 -10.76 -2.75 -1.72
C LEU A 154 -9.73 -3.86 -1.85
N ARG A 155 -9.87 -4.92 -1.05
CA ARG A 155 -9.01 -6.10 -1.14
C ARG A 155 -9.15 -6.79 -2.51
N PHE A 156 -10.36 -6.89 -3.07
CA PHE A 156 -10.59 -7.44 -4.40
C PHE A 156 -9.79 -6.71 -5.48
N PHE A 157 -9.86 -5.39 -5.52
CA PHE A 157 -9.07 -4.60 -6.46
C PHE A 157 -7.56 -4.70 -6.19
N ARG A 158 -7.16 -4.72 -4.93
CA ARG A 158 -5.74 -4.93 -4.59
C ARG A 158 -5.23 -6.28 -5.09
N PHE A 159 -5.94 -7.36 -4.79
CA PHE A 159 -5.54 -8.69 -5.22
C PHE A 159 -5.55 -8.83 -6.74
N THR A 160 -6.54 -8.27 -7.41
CA THR A 160 -6.57 -8.21 -8.88
C THR A 160 -5.37 -7.46 -9.46
N SER A 161 -5.00 -6.32 -8.86
CA SER A 161 -3.83 -5.55 -9.30
C SER A 161 -2.50 -6.25 -9.05
N GLU A 162 -2.40 -7.04 -7.98
CA GLU A 162 -1.15 -7.66 -7.54
C GLU A 162 -0.94 -9.05 -8.15
N TYR A 163 -2.01 -9.84 -8.27
CA TYR A 163 -1.97 -11.26 -8.65
C TYR A 163 -2.73 -11.59 -9.92
N GLY A 164 -3.67 -10.73 -10.34
CA GLY A 164 -4.50 -10.95 -11.53
C GLY A 164 -3.70 -10.98 -12.83
N ASP A 165 -4.21 -11.72 -13.83
CA ASP A 165 -3.71 -11.62 -15.21
C ASP A 165 -4.43 -10.45 -15.91
N PRO A 166 -3.69 -9.41 -16.35
CA PRO A 166 -4.31 -8.27 -17.05
C PRO A 166 -5.09 -8.67 -18.33
N ASN A 167 -4.74 -9.79 -18.95
CA ASN A 167 -5.38 -10.26 -20.18
C ASN A 167 -6.74 -10.94 -19.93
N LEU A 168 -6.93 -11.49 -18.75
CA LEU A 168 -8.23 -12.07 -18.33
C LEU A 168 -9.23 -11.01 -17.87
N GLY A 169 -8.73 -9.81 -17.55
CA GLY A 169 -9.55 -8.75 -16.99
C GLY A 169 -9.90 -8.98 -15.51
N ILE A 170 -10.98 -8.36 -15.08
CA ILE A 170 -11.48 -8.42 -13.69
C ILE A 170 -12.68 -9.38 -13.65
N ASP A 171 -12.75 -10.22 -12.61
CA ASP A 171 -13.90 -11.11 -12.38
C ASP A 171 -15.20 -10.30 -12.38
N ALA A 172 -16.12 -10.67 -13.30
CA ALA A 172 -17.34 -9.89 -13.53
C ALA A 172 -18.30 -9.93 -12.34
N ASP A 173 -18.45 -11.10 -11.71
CA ASP A 173 -19.33 -11.28 -10.56
C ASP A 173 -18.80 -10.52 -9.34
N GLY A 174 -17.49 -10.60 -9.10
CA GLY A 174 -16.81 -9.84 -8.07
C GLY A 174 -16.93 -8.33 -8.27
N LEU A 175 -16.74 -7.85 -9.51
CA LEU A 175 -16.87 -6.43 -9.84
C LEU A 175 -18.31 -5.93 -9.65
N ALA A 176 -19.30 -6.68 -10.12
CA ALA A 176 -20.71 -6.36 -9.95
C ALA A 176 -21.12 -6.31 -8.47
N ALA A 177 -20.66 -7.28 -7.68
CA ALA A 177 -20.91 -7.30 -6.24
C ALA A 177 -20.23 -6.13 -5.51
N CYS A 178 -19.01 -5.75 -5.90
CA CYS A 178 -18.33 -4.57 -5.36
C CYS A 178 -19.12 -3.28 -5.65
N ALA A 179 -19.63 -3.11 -6.87
CA ALA A 179 -20.42 -1.95 -7.25
C ALA A 179 -21.77 -1.92 -6.51
N ALA A 180 -22.44 -3.06 -6.36
CA ALA A 180 -23.71 -3.15 -5.65
C ALA A 180 -23.62 -2.83 -4.15
N ASN A 181 -22.46 -3.03 -3.53
CA ASN A 181 -22.25 -2.86 -2.09
C ASN A 181 -21.38 -1.64 -1.73
N ILE A 182 -21.24 -0.69 -2.65
CA ILE A 182 -20.34 0.47 -2.51
C ILE A 182 -20.62 1.31 -1.25
N ASP A 183 -21.88 1.45 -0.85
CA ASP A 183 -22.26 2.25 0.32
C ASP A 183 -21.70 1.70 1.63
N GLY A 184 -21.40 0.42 1.69
CA GLY A 184 -20.75 -0.20 2.85
C GLY A 184 -19.33 0.32 3.11
N ILE A 185 -18.66 0.90 2.11
CA ILE A 185 -17.34 1.53 2.29
C ILE A 185 -17.40 2.66 3.32
N LYS A 186 -18.51 3.39 3.41
CA LYS A 186 -18.71 4.49 4.35
C LYS A 186 -18.66 4.05 5.83
N LEU A 187 -18.89 2.76 6.09
CA LEU A 187 -18.83 2.17 7.44
C LEU A 187 -17.39 1.82 7.86
N LEU A 188 -16.44 1.83 6.94
CA LEU A 188 -15.06 1.44 7.20
C LEU A 188 -14.27 2.57 7.87
N ALA A 189 -13.37 2.19 8.79
CA ALA A 189 -12.38 3.12 9.32
C ALA A 189 -11.45 3.63 8.20
N LYS A 190 -11.19 4.93 8.19
CA LYS A 190 -10.36 5.60 7.16
C LYS A 190 -8.95 5.03 7.08
N GLU A 191 -8.41 4.58 8.19
CA GLU A 191 -7.11 3.92 8.29
C GLU A 191 -7.08 2.62 7.48
N ARG A 192 -8.15 1.81 7.53
CA ARG A 192 -8.26 0.57 6.75
C ARG A 192 -8.35 0.87 5.26
N ILE A 193 -9.17 1.85 4.88
CA ILE A 193 -9.32 2.32 3.49
C ILE A 193 -7.96 2.80 2.96
N GLY A 194 -7.30 3.71 3.70
CA GLY A 194 -6.01 4.28 3.30
C GLY A 194 -4.92 3.21 3.16
N ALA A 195 -4.88 2.23 4.07
CA ALA A 195 -3.93 1.13 3.99
C ALA A 195 -4.11 0.26 2.73
N GLU A 196 -5.35 -0.07 2.35
CA GLU A 196 -5.61 -0.85 1.14
C GLU A 196 -5.37 -0.04 -0.14
N LEU A 197 -5.83 1.22 -0.22
CA LEU A 197 -5.56 2.09 -1.38
C LEU A 197 -4.06 2.31 -1.58
N LYS A 198 -3.30 2.51 -0.51
CA LYS A 198 -1.83 2.59 -0.55
C LYS A 198 -1.20 1.34 -1.15
N LYS A 199 -1.70 0.15 -0.80
CA LYS A 199 -1.22 -1.11 -1.36
C LYS A 199 -1.55 -1.22 -2.85
N ILE A 200 -2.77 -0.82 -3.27
CA ILE A 200 -3.16 -0.74 -4.69
C ILE A 200 -2.19 0.17 -5.45
N LEU A 201 -1.98 1.39 -4.95
CA LEU A 201 -1.10 2.37 -5.59
C LEU A 201 0.38 1.94 -5.61
N LYS A 202 0.78 0.97 -4.80
CA LYS A 202 2.14 0.39 -4.80
C LYS A 202 2.31 -0.78 -5.76
N THR A 203 1.25 -1.35 -6.32
CA THR A 203 1.38 -2.45 -7.29
C THR A 203 2.11 -1.98 -8.55
N LYS A 204 2.65 -2.90 -9.31
CA LYS A 204 3.45 -2.58 -10.50
C LYS A 204 2.66 -1.71 -11.49
N ASN A 205 1.44 -2.11 -11.82
CA ASN A 205 0.55 -1.35 -12.69
C ASN A 205 -0.90 -1.41 -12.19
N PRO A 206 -1.38 -0.40 -11.44
CA PRO A 206 -2.75 -0.36 -10.95
C PRO A 206 -3.75 0.24 -11.94
N SER A 207 -3.36 0.60 -13.16
CA SER A 207 -4.19 1.39 -14.09
C SER A 207 -5.55 0.75 -14.37
N ILE A 208 -5.57 -0.57 -14.66
CA ILE A 208 -6.79 -1.30 -15.00
C ILE A 208 -7.76 -1.33 -13.80
N VAL A 209 -7.25 -1.64 -12.61
CA VAL A 209 -8.10 -1.71 -11.41
C VAL A 209 -8.59 -0.34 -10.97
N LEU A 210 -7.75 0.70 -11.07
CA LEU A 210 -8.15 2.06 -10.75
C LEU A 210 -9.21 2.58 -11.74
N ALA A 211 -9.09 2.26 -13.02
CA ALA A 211 -10.11 2.60 -14.02
C ALA A 211 -11.44 1.88 -13.73
N ALA A 212 -11.41 0.62 -13.31
CA ALA A 212 -12.60 -0.10 -12.91
C ALA A 212 -13.23 0.47 -11.63
N MET A 213 -12.41 0.79 -10.62
CA MET A 213 -12.86 1.47 -9.39
C MET A 213 -13.50 2.83 -9.67
N ASP A 214 -12.94 3.58 -10.62
CA ASP A 214 -13.44 4.88 -11.04
C ASP A 214 -14.83 4.74 -11.71
N ARG A 215 -14.93 3.87 -12.70
CA ARG A 215 -16.21 3.59 -13.39
C ARG A 215 -17.30 3.02 -12.49
N ALA A 216 -16.93 2.20 -11.51
CA ALA A 216 -17.85 1.67 -10.51
C ALA A 216 -18.20 2.68 -9.40
N GLY A 217 -17.67 3.91 -9.43
CA GLY A 217 -17.91 4.92 -8.41
C GLY A 217 -17.18 4.71 -7.09
N ILE A 218 -16.37 3.65 -6.98
CA ILE A 218 -15.66 3.30 -5.74
C ILE A 218 -14.61 4.35 -5.38
N LEU A 219 -13.85 4.86 -6.38
CA LEU A 219 -12.87 5.91 -6.14
C LEU A 219 -13.52 7.19 -5.61
N SER A 220 -14.61 7.64 -6.22
CA SER A 220 -15.33 8.85 -5.78
C SER A 220 -15.96 8.71 -4.40
N ASN A 221 -16.31 7.49 -3.99
CA ASN A 221 -16.80 7.20 -2.64
C ASN A 221 -15.68 7.30 -1.57
N ILE A 222 -14.47 6.82 -1.90
CA ILE A 222 -13.29 6.86 -1.01
C ILE A 222 -12.66 8.26 -0.99
N LEU A 223 -12.54 8.86 -2.17
CA LEU A 223 -11.77 10.08 -2.40
C LEU A 223 -12.52 10.96 -3.44
N PRO A 224 -13.52 11.74 -3.01
CA PRO A 224 -14.33 12.57 -3.90
C PRO A 224 -13.47 13.47 -4.78
N GLY A 225 -13.79 13.53 -6.07
CA GLY A 225 -13.04 14.32 -7.07
C GLY A 225 -11.75 13.67 -7.57
N SER A 226 -11.46 12.43 -7.17
CA SER A 226 -10.36 11.66 -7.77
C SER A 226 -10.73 11.13 -9.17
N SER A 227 -9.73 10.95 -10.02
CA SER A 227 -9.91 10.35 -11.34
C SER A 227 -8.71 9.48 -11.72
N SER A 228 -8.99 8.35 -12.33
CA SER A 228 -7.96 7.43 -12.83
C SER A 228 -7.35 7.86 -14.17
N LYS A 229 -7.89 8.90 -14.82
CA LYS A 229 -7.58 9.30 -16.21
C LYS A 229 -6.08 9.38 -16.52
N TYR A 230 -5.32 10.04 -15.64
CA TYR A 230 -3.91 10.33 -15.89
C TYR A 230 -2.94 9.27 -15.32
N VAL A 231 -3.45 8.29 -14.57
CA VAL A 231 -2.61 7.26 -13.96
C VAL A 231 -1.87 6.40 -15.00
N PRO A 232 -2.47 5.97 -16.13
CA PRO A 232 -1.74 5.22 -17.15
C PRO A 232 -0.55 6.00 -17.73
N ILE A 233 -0.69 7.31 -17.92
CA ILE A 233 0.37 8.18 -18.43
C ILE A 233 1.53 8.24 -17.43
N LEU A 234 1.22 8.44 -16.15
CA LEU A 234 2.22 8.41 -15.08
C LEU A 234 2.97 7.08 -15.04
N ILE A 235 2.24 5.94 -15.07
CA ILE A 235 2.84 4.61 -15.05
C ILE A 235 3.79 4.39 -16.23
N HIS A 236 3.44 4.90 -17.41
CA HIS A 236 4.32 4.84 -18.58
C HIS A 236 5.63 5.62 -18.38
N GLN A 237 5.58 6.74 -17.67
CA GLN A 237 6.74 7.60 -17.40
C GLN A 237 7.57 7.14 -16.20
N GLU A 238 6.97 6.35 -15.29
CA GLU A 238 7.68 5.82 -14.13
C GLU A 238 8.71 4.77 -14.56
N ASN A 239 9.93 4.88 -14.01
CA ASN A 239 10.85 3.76 -14.01
C ASN A 239 10.44 2.78 -12.89
N GLN A 240 10.47 1.46 -13.15
CA GLN A 240 10.07 0.42 -12.18
C GLN A 240 10.77 0.53 -10.82
N ASN A 241 11.98 1.10 -10.79
CA ASN A 241 12.74 1.31 -9.56
C ASN A 241 12.32 2.56 -8.76
N THR A 242 11.39 3.38 -9.27
CA THR A 242 11.01 4.68 -8.68
C THR A 242 9.54 4.77 -8.32
N ILE A 243 8.85 3.63 -8.16
CA ILE A 243 7.44 3.61 -7.78
C ILE A 243 7.24 4.34 -6.46
N ASN A 244 6.60 5.51 -6.54
CA ASN A 244 6.19 6.28 -5.38
C ASN A 244 4.67 6.42 -5.35
N TRP A 245 4.02 5.79 -4.39
CA TRP A 245 2.57 5.79 -4.27
C TRP A 245 1.99 7.18 -3.96
N ILE A 246 2.76 8.10 -3.36
CA ILE A 246 2.34 9.50 -3.15
C ILE A 246 2.27 10.24 -4.49
N THR A 247 3.22 10.04 -5.39
CA THR A 247 3.15 10.58 -6.75
C THR A 247 1.88 10.12 -7.47
N ARG A 248 1.57 8.82 -7.39
CA ARG A 248 0.34 8.25 -7.95
C ARG A 248 -0.93 8.80 -7.29
N LEU A 249 -0.89 9.04 -5.98
CA LEU A 249 -2.00 9.68 -5.26
C LEU A 249 -2.19 11.14 -5.68
N VAL A 250 -1.11 11.88 -5.93
CA VAL A 250 -1.17 13.26 -6.45
C VAL A 250 -1.86 13.29 -7.82
N VAL A 251 -1.49 12.37 -8.71
CA VAL A 251 -2.08 12.27 -10.06
C VAL A 251 -3.53 11.78 -10.01
N LEU A 252 -3.86 10.89 -9.09
CA LEU A 252 -5.23 10.45 -8.84
C LEU A 252 -6.11 11.60 -8.35
N GLY A 253 -5.53 12.54 -7.59
CA GLY A 253 -6.23 13.71 -7.08
C GLY A 253 -7.21 13.39 -5.95
N GLY A 254 -8.25 14.22 -5.84
CA GLY A 254 -9.33 14.08 -4.87
C GLY A 254 -9.29 15.08 -3.72
N ALA A 255 -10.42 15.18 -3.01
CA ALA A 255 -10.58 16.11 -1.91
C ALA A 255 -9.92 15.58 -0.62
N GLU A 256 -9.10 16.41 0.01
CA GLU A 256 -8.49 16.19 1.33
C GLU A 256 -7.90 14.76 1.56
N PRO A 257 -7.09 14.19 0.65
CA PRO A 257 -6.63 12.80 0.77
C PRO A 257 -5.83 12.54 2.06
N THR A 258 -5.17 13.58 2.59
CA THR A 258 -4.45 13.49 3.87
C THR A 258 -5.34 13.11 5.05
N LYS A 259 -6.60 13.61 5.05
CA LYS A 259 -7.60 13.29 6.09
C LYS A 259 -8.40 12.05 5.74
N SER A 260 -8.78 11.90 4.46
CA SER A 260 -9.62 10.80 3.99
C SER A 260 -8.92 9.45 4.08
N LEU A 261 -7.60 9.43 3.88
CA LEU A 261 -6.77 8.22 3.90
C LEU A 261 -5.88 8.10 5.14
N ARG A 262 -5.97 9.04 6.09
CA ARG A 262 -5.14 9.06 7.31
C ARG A 262 -3.64 8.93 7.02
N LEU A 263 -3.15 9.78 6.13
CA LEU A 263 -1.72 9.79 5.81
C LEU A 263 -0.87 10.12 7.04
N SER A 264 0.29 9.48 7.16
CA SER A 264 1.30 9.86 8.16
C SER A 264 1.80 11.29 7.93
N ASN A 265 2.44 11.89 8.94
CA ASN A 265 2.99 13.24 8.82
C ASN A 265 4.02 13.36 7.67
N LYS A 266 4.84 12.32 7.46
CA LYS A 266 5.81 12.27 6.35
C LYS A 266 5.09 12.26 5.00
N GLU A 267 4.12 11.38 4.83
CA GLU A 267 3.34 11.23 3.59
C GLU A 267 2.53 12.49 3.29
N SER A 268 1.90 13.08 4.31
CA SER A 268 1.14 14.33 4.20
C SER A 268 2.02 15.50 3.76
N ARG A 269 3.26 15.58 4.27
CA ARG A 269 4.23 16.60 3.87
C ARG A 269 4.66 16.41 2.43
N GLU A 270 4.98 15.19 2.02
CA GLU A 270 5.37 14.85 0.66
C GLU A 270 4.26 15.20 -0.34
N TYR A 271 3.02 14.77 -0.06
CA TYR A 271 1.85 15.11 -0.86
C TYR A 271 1.66 16.62 -1.03
N LYS A 272 1.67 17.37 0.09
CA LYS A 272 1.47 18.82 0.10
C LYS A 272 2.58 19.58 -0.64
N TYR A 273 3.82 19.16 -0.48
CA TYR A 273 4.95 19.82 -1.16
C TYR A 273 4.94 19.55 -2.66
N THR A 274 4.59 18.32 -3.08
CA THR A 274 4.42 18.00 -4.50
C THR A 274 3.31 18.85 -5.13
N LEU A 275 2.14 18.96 -4.50
CA LEU A 275 1.06 19.84 -4.97
C LEU A 275 1.48 21.31 -4.99
N LYS A 276 2.18 21.78 -3.95
CA LYS A 276 2.68 23.15 -3.92
C LYS A 276 3.64 23.42 -5.07
N ALA A 277 4.52 22.49 -5.39
CA ALA A 277 5.44 22.60 -6.52
C ALA A 277 4.68 22.66 -7.86
N ILE A 278 3.66 21.82 -8.05
CA ILE A 278 2.78 21.83 -9.24
C ILE A 278 2.13 23.22 -9.41
N ASN A 279 1.52 23.75 -8.35
CA ASN A 279 0.84 25.04 -8.39
C ASN A 279 1.80 26.23 -8.66
N LEU A 280 3.06 26.10 -8.26
CA LEU A 280 4.08 27.14 -8.50
C LEU A 280 4.67 27.08 -9.90
N GLY A 281 4.60 25.95 -10.61
CA GLY A 281 5.12 25.79 -11.97
C GLY A 281 6.60 26.08 -12.14
N LYS A 282 7.42 25.83 -11.09
CA LYS A 282 8.86 26.12 -11.09
C LYS A 282 9.65 25.08 -11.88
N LYS A 283 10.89 25.44 -12.30
CA LYS A 283 11.82 24.47 -12.89
C LYS A 283 12.15 23.34 -11.90
N PRO A 284 12.36 22.10 -12.38
CA PRO A 284 12.74 20.97 -11.51
C PRO A 284 13.94 21.24 -10.60
N SER A 285 14.94 22.01 -11.08
CA SER A 285 16.10 22.42 -10.29
C SER A 285 15.72 23.27 -9.09
N VAL A 286 14.76 24.18 -9.26
CA VAL A 286 14.27 25.05 -8.17
C VAL A 286 13.48 24.24 -7.15
N VAL A 287 12.64 23.31 -7.61
CA VAL A 287 11.90 22.42 -6.73
C VAL A 287 12.84 21.52 -5.94
N ALA A 288 13.90 21.00 -6.59
CA ALA A 288 14.94 20.22 -5.94
C ALA A 288 15.69 20.98 -4.86
N PHE A 289 16.01 22.26 -5.12
CA PHE A 289 16.64 23.15 -4.16
C PHE A 289 15.73 23.45 -2.95
N GLU A 290 14.43 23.70 -3.19
CA GLU A 290 13.50 24.10 -2.12
C GLU A 290 12.98 22.91 -1.30
N PHE A 291 12.72 21.75 -1.93
CA PHE A 291 12.00 20.65 -1.32
C PHE A 291 12.75 19.31 -1.36
N GLY A 292 13.88 19.26 -2.06
CA GLY A 292 14.71 18.06 -2.20
C GLY A 292 14.37 17.20 -3.42
N LYS A 293 15.24 16.21 -3.65
CA LYS A 293 15.25 15.34 -4.84
C LYS A 293 13.92 14.62 -5.05
N ASP A 294 13.41 13.98 -3.99
CA ASP A 294 12.23 13.11 -4.11
C ASP A 294 10.97 13.91 -4.49
N ILE A 295 10.82 15.10 -3.91
CA ILE A 295 9.71 16.00 -4.25
C ILE A 295 9.84 16.52 -5.69
N ALA A 296 11.06 16.87 -6.12
CA ALA A 296 11.28 17.35 -7.49
C ALA A 296 10.96 16.26 -8.53
N LEU A 297 11.30 15.00 -8.25
CA LEU A 297 10.95 13.88 -9.13
C LEU A 297 9.45 13.65 -9.14
N SER A 298 8.81 13.57 -7.97
CA SER A 298 7.35 13.41 -7.84
C SER A 298 6.60 14.53 -8.54
N TYR A 299 7.06 15.78 -8.39
CA TYR A 299 6.53 16.95 -9.07
C TYR A 299 6.61 16.82 -10.59
N SER A 300 7.80 16.49 -11.12
CA SER A 300 8.03 16.43 -12.57
C SER A 300 7.20 15.32 -13.23
N LEU A 301 7.15 14.13 -12.61
CA LEU A 301 6.33 13.01 -13.06
C LEU A 301 4.83 13.37 -13.02
N SER A 302 4.38 13.97 -11.91
CA SER A 302 2.97 14.35 -11.77
C SER A 302 2.55 15.42 -12.77
N LEU A 303 3.39 16.46 -12.93
CA LEU A 303 3.10 17.54 -13.88
C LEU A 303 3.03 17.01 -15.31
N ALA A 304 4.02 16.23 -15.72
CA ALA A 304 4.07 15.66 -17.07
C ALA A 304 2.85 14.76 -17.35
N ALA A 305 2.43 13.94 -16.37
CA ALA A 305 1.23 13.11 -16.51
C ALA A 305 -0.05 13.95 -16.60
N LEU A 306 -0.22 14.97 -15.74
CA LEU A 306 -1.41 15.81 -15.67
C LEU A 306 -1.55 16.73 -16.89
N THR A 307 -0.43 17.14 -17.50
CA THR A 307 -0.41 17.99 -18.71
C THR A 307 -0.24 17.20 -20.00
N GLU A 308 -0.16 15.87 -19.93
CA GLU A 308 0.04 14.97 -21.08
C GLU A 308 1.30 15.33 -21.89
N THR A 309 2.38 15.72 -21.19
CA THR A 309 3.65 16.11 -21.80
C THR A 309 4.76 15.10 -21.48
N PHE A 310 5.87 15.18 -22.21
CA PHE A 310 7.06 14.38 -21.92
C PHE A 310 7.87 14.98 -20.78
N LEU A 311 8.61 14.13 -20.07
CA LEU A 311 9.62 14.58 -19.13
C LEU A 311 10.76 15.27 -19.87
N PRO A 312 11.38 16.33 -19.33
CA PRO A 312 12.57 16.93 -19.92
C PRO A 312 13.72 15.92 -20.00
N ASP A 313 14.44 15.86 -21.11
CA ASP A 313 15.59 14.94 -21.29
C ASP A 313 16.67 15.14 -20.21
N ASN A 314 16.87 16.37 -19.75
CA ASN A 314 17.84 16.74 -18.73
C ASN A 314 17.24 16.81 -17.31
N LEU A 315 16.11 16.14 -17.05
CA LEU A 315 15.42 16.20 -15.75
C LEU A 315 16.34 15.84 -14.57
N TYR A 316 17.10 14.76 -14.69
CA TYR A 316 17.99 14.33 -13.61
C TYR A 316 19.13 15.30 -13.36
N ASP A 317 19.69 15.91 -14.42
CA ASP A 317 20.73 16.94 -14.31
C ASP A 317 20.19 18.18 -13.59
N GLN A 318 18.96 18.60 -13.90
CA GLN A 318 18.30 19.71 -13.19
C GLN A 318 18.07 19.38 -11.72
N ILE A 319 17.64 18.15 -11.39
CA ILE A 319 17.45 17.74 -10.00
C ILE A 319 18.78 17.69 -9.25
N ILE A 320 19.84 17.16 -9.86
CA ILE A 320 21.19 17.12 -9.29
C ILE A 320 21.68 18.54 -9.05
N LEU A 321 21.58 19.43 -10.04
CA LEU A 321 21.94 20.84 -9.89
C LEU A 321 21.25 21.45 -8.67
N GLY A 322 19.91 21.34 -8.58
CA GLY A 322 19.16 21.95 -7.48
C GLY A 322 19.55 21.40 -6.10
N THR A 323 19.90 20.11 -6.00
CA THR A 323 20.32 19.51 -4.72
C THR A 323 21.77 19.80 -4.33
N SER A 324 22.62 20.14 -5.30
CA SER A 324 24.05 20.39 -5.07
C SER A 324 24.36 21.84 -4.68
N VAL A 325 23.51 22.80 -5.07
CA VAL A 325 23.75 24.22 -4.84
C VAL A 325 23.34 24.66 -3.44
N LYS A 326 24.06 25.70 -2.94
CA LYS A 326 23.73 26.37 -1.67
C LYS A 326 23.62 27.86 -1.92
N PHE A 327 22.58 28.49 -1.36
CA PHE A 327 22.43 29.95 -1.44
C PHE A 327 23.62 30.62 -0.78
N PRO A 328 24.35 31.53 -1.50
CA PRO A 328 25.66 32.02 -1.05
C PRO A 328 25.59 33.16 -0.04
N ILE A 329 24.39 33.71 0.27
CA ILE A 329 24.21 34.82 1.20
C ILE A 329 23.72 34.30 2.55
N GLU A 330 24.35 34.75 3.61
CA GLU A 330 23.96 34.53 5.01
C GLU A 330 23.51 35.84 5.68
N ALA A 331 22.76 35.72 6.78
CA ALA A 331 22.29 36.91 7.54
C ALA A 331 23.43 37.87 7.96
N LYS A 332 24.60 37.32 8.28
CA LYS A 332 25.81 38.10 8.63
C LYS A 332 26.35 38.98 7.50
N ASP A 333 25.98 38.68 6.25
CA ASP A 333 26.44 39.50 5.08
C ASP A 333 25.62 40.78 4.91
N LEU A 334 24.49 40.88 5.59
CA LEU A 334 23.54 41.99 5.54
C LEU A 334 23.51 42.76 6.86
N LYS A 335 24.71 43.18 7.34
CA LYS A 335 24.97 43.72 8.69
C LYS A 335 24.06 44.89 9.09
N ASN A 336 23.55 45.66 8.12
CA ASN A 336 22.75 46.87 8.37
C ASN A 336 21.24 46.59 8.46
N LEU A 337 20.82 45.34 8.42
CA LEU A 337 19.43 44.95 8.45
C LEU A 337 19.13 43.99 9.61
N GLN A 338 17.96 44.17 10.21
CA GLN A 338 17.48 43.31 11.29
C GLN A 338 15.97 42.99 11.14
N GLY A 339 15.53 41.94 11.80
CA GLY A 339 14.13 41.55 11.85
C GLY A 339 13.52 41.32 10.48
N LYS A 340 12.31 41.86 10.26
CA LYS A 340 11.54 41.68 9.02
C LYS A 340 12.31 42.19 7.77
N LYS A 341 13.00 43.30 7.85
CA LYS A 341 13.76 43.86 6.72
C LYS A 341 14.90 42.94 6.27
N LEU A 342 15.58 42.28 7.20
CA LEU A 342 16.59 41.26 6.89
C LEU A 342 15.95 40.05 6.17
N GLY A 343 14.81 39.56 6.68
CA GLY A 343 14.11 38.44 6.06
C GLY A 343 13.65 38.73 4.63
N ASP A 344 13.09 39.93 4.41
CA ASP A 344 12.62 40.34 3.08
C ASP A 344 13.81 40.48 2.10
N ALA A 345 14.90 41.08 2.51
CA ALA A 345 16.11 41.22 1.69
C ALA A 345 16.76 39.87 1.33
N LEU A 346 16.82 38.93 2.28
CA LEU A 346 17.30 37.55 2.00
C LEU A 346 16.42 36.85 0.99
N ARG A 347 15.09 37.05 1.06
CA ARG A 347 14.13 36.48 0.13
C ARG A 347 14.32 37.04 -1.28
N GLU A 348 14.43 38.39 -1.41
CA GLU A 348 14.67 39.06 -2.70
C GLU A 348 15.96 38.58 -3.36
N LEU A 349 17.05 38.52 -2.60
CA LEU A 349 18.34 38.03 -3.11
C LEU A 349 18.28 36.54 -3.51
N LYS A 350 17.55 35.73 -2.75
CA LYS A 350 17.34 34.33 -3.08
C LYS A 350 16.52 34.16 -4.37
N ASP A 351 15.48 34.97 -4.56
CA ASP A 351 14.67 34.97 -5.78
C ASP A 351 15.47 35.40 -7.01
N LEU A 352 16.34 36.43 -6.86
CA LEU A 352 17.29 36.83 -7.89
C LEU A 352 18.24 35.69 -8.26
N TRP A 353 18.82 35.02 -7.27
CA TRP A 353 19.74 33.92 -7.47
C TRP A 353 19.05 32.71 -8.15
N ILE A 354 17.83 32.40 -7.77
CA ILE A 354 17.02 31.37 -8.43
C ILE A 354 16.72 31.75 -9.89
N LYS A 355 16.33 33.00 -10.15
CA LYS A 355 16.09 33.51 -11.51
C LYS A 355 17.32 33.45 -12.41
N SER A 356 18.51 33.61 -11.87
CA SER A 356 19.77 33.44 -12.59
C SER A 356 20.19 31.98 -12.80
N GLU A 357 19.35 31.04 -12.47
CA GLU A 357 19.66 29.59 -12.51
C GLU A 357 20.87 29.24 -11.63
N PHE A 358 20.95 29.86 -10.46
CA PHE A 358 22.00 29.65 -9.45
C PHE A 358 23.40 30.11 -9.86
N THR A 359 23.53 30.96 -10.90
CA THR A 359 24.82 31.35 -11.45
C THR A 359 25.42 32.60 -10.78
N LEU A 360 24.61 33.50 -10.18
CA LEU A 360 25.08 34.69 -9.54
C LEU A 360 25.95 34.38 -8.33
N SER A 361 27.13 34.97 -8.29
CA SER A 361 28.04 34.89 -7.14
C SER A 361 27.53 35.75 -5.97
N LYS A 362 28.06 35.51 -4.77
CA LYS A 362 27.80 36.35 -3.59
C LYS A 362 28.08 37.84 -3.86
N LYS A 363 29.17 38.14 -4.60
CA LYS A 363 29.58 39.51 -4.94
C LYS A 363 28.55 40.17 -5.86
N ASP A 364 28.03 39.43 -6.84
CA ASP A 364 27.05 39.96 -7.79
C ASP A 364 25.71 40.22 -7.11
N LEU A 365 25.28 39.32 -6.23
CA LEU A 365 24.04 39.48 -5.46
C LEU A 365 24.11 40.71 -4.54
N LEU A 366 25.24 40.97 -3.89
CA LEU A 366 25.40 42.11 -3.00
C LEU A 366 25.55 43.45 -3.74
N LYS A 367 25.98 43.47 -5.02
CA LYS A 367 26.04 44.67 -5.86
C LYS A 367 24.66 45.11 -6.39
N ASN A 368 23.74 44.20 -6.56
CA ASN A 368 22.38 44.44 -7.07
C ASN A 368 21.42 44.96 -5.98
N ARG A 369 21.97 45.49 -4.92
CA ARG A 369 21.27 46.11 -3.80
C ARG A 369 21.78 47.52 -3.56
#